data_36e2e3c72537a99f87e6a7a3f9edbabc
#
_entry.id   36e2e3c72537a99f87e6a7a3f9edbabc
#
_cell.length_a   1.000
_cell.length_b   1.000
_cell.length_c   1.000
_cell.angle_alpha   90.00
_cell.angle_beta   90.00
_cell.angle_gamma   90.00
#
_symmetry.space_group_name_H-M   'P 1'
#
loop_
_entity.id
_entity.type
_entity.pdbx_description
1 polymer ?
#
loop_
_entity_poly.entity_id
_entity_poly.type
_entity_poly.pdbx_seq_one_letter_code
_entity_poly.pdbx_strand_id
1 'polypeptide(L)'
;MEEKNTNWQKSVCAVVLREGKVLLARHTYGAGKGLFIAPGGYLKNSESPEQAMCRELMEETGITAKPVKLLAVRFSEQDWYAAFLAEYTGGMPRSDGDENDRVVWMDCKEALSRPDVPDLSKKLITAALSGGGLTPIDYAPQREKFGAMTFYAAEK
;
A
#
# COMPACT_ATOMS: atom_id res chain seq x y z
N MET A 1 -23.21 16.75 -24.42
CA MET A 1 -22.05 15.87 -24.52
C MET A 1 -21.58 15.57 -23.10
N GLU A 2 -21.75 14.35 -22.68
CA GLU A 2 -21.23 13.96 -21.35
C GLU A 2 -19.72 14.07 -21.37
N GLU A 3 -19.17 14.89 -20.47
CA GLU A 3 -17.75 14.83 -20.19
C GLU A 3 -17.46 13.41 -19.69
N LYS A 4 -16.67 12.70 -20.44
CA LYS A 4 -16.13 11.43 -19.97
C LYS A 4 -15.31 11.76 -18.72
N ASN A 5 -15.82 11.34 -17.60
CA ASN A 5 -15.00 11.26 -16.40
C ASN A 5 -13.77 10.43 -16.79
N THR A 6 -12.66 11.11 -17.03
CA THR A 6 -11.40 10.43 -17.30
C THR A 6 -11.04 9.68 -16.03
N ASN A 7 -11.29 8.40 -16.05
CA ASN A 7 -11.08 7.51 -14.94
C ASN A 7 -9.64 7.58 -14.45
N TRP A 8 -9.43 8.34 -13.40
CA TRP A 8 -8.23 8.22 -12.63
C TRP A 8 -8.18 6.79 -12.11
N GLN A 9 -7.12 6.09 -12.40
CA GLN A 9 -6.90 4.77 -11.86
C GLN A 9 -6.71 4.88 -10.36
N LYS A 10 -7.13 3.86 -9.65
CA LYS A 10 -7.03 3.79 -8.19
C LYS A 10 -6.05 2.69 -7.84
N SER A 11 -4.98 3.04 -7.18
CA SER A 11 -3.94 2.12 -6.77
C SER A 11 -3.66 2.20 -5.29
N VAL A 12 -3.14 1.14 -4.74
CA VAL A 12 -2.84 1.02 -3.31
C VAL A 12 -1.50 0.34 -3.10
N CYS A 13 -0.91 0.55 -1.94
CA CYS A 13 0.19 -0.29 -1.49
C CYS A 13 0.11 -0.55 0.01
N ALA A 14 0.85 -1.53 0.46
CA ALA A 14 0.99 -1.87 1.87
C ALA A 14 2.42 -1.59 2.34
N VAL A 15 2.54 -0.81 3.40
CA VAL A 15 3.79 -0.68 4.15
C VAL A 15 3.64 -1.56 5.38
N VAL A 16 4.29 -2.72 5.36
CA VAL A 16 4.22 -3.69 6.45
C VAL A 16 5.52 -3.62 7.24
N LEU A 17 5.42 -3.17 8.47
CA LEU A 17 6.57 -3.11 9.38
C LEU A 17 6.54 -4.29 10.35
N ARG A 18 7.70 -4.88 10.59
CA ARG A 18 7.85 -5.98 11.54
C ARG A 18 9.26 -5.97 12.12
N GLU A 19 9.38 -5.77 13.41
CA GLU A 19 10.66 -5.84 14.13
C GLU A 19 11.76 -4.97 13.49
N GLY A 20 11.42 -3.73 13.13
CA GLY A 20 12.36 -2.78 12.51
C GLY A 20 12.63 -3.02 11.03
N LYS A 21 11.89 -3.93 10.42
CA LYS A 21 12.02 -4.27 9.00
C LYS A 21 10.75 -3.92 8.23
N VAL A 22 10.90 -3.69 6.94
CA VAL A 22 9.80 -3.42 6.01
C VAL A 22 9.79 -4.47 4.92
N LEU A 23 8.58 -4.87 4.51
CA LEU A 23 8.39 -5.85 3.42
C LEU A 23 8.50 -5.14 2.08
N LEU A 24 9.42 -5.58 1.24
CA LEU A 24 9.64 -5.02 -0.09
C LEU A 24 9.74 -6.15 -1.13
N ALA A 25 9.30 -5.85 -2.34
CA ALA A 25 9.39 -6.76 -3.48
C ALA A 25 10.20 -6.11 -4.60
N ARG A 26 11.13 -6.87 -5.19
CA ARG A 26 11.93 -6.37 -6.31
C ARG A 26 11.21 -6.62 -7.63
N HIS A 27 10.85 -5.55 -8.32
CA HIS A 27 10.11 -5.62 -9.57
C HIS A 27 10.95 -6.15 -10.71
N THR A 28 10.30 -6.86 -11.64
CA THR A 28 10.94 -7.45 -12.83
C THR A 28 10.67 -6.68 -14.10
N TYR A 29 9.80 -5.67 -14.08
CA TYR A 29 9.34 -4.95 -15.26
C TYR A 29 9.07 -3.47 -14.99
N GLY A 30 8.87 -2.73 -16.07
CA GLY A 30 8.45 -1.33 -16.00
C GLY A 30 9.53 -0.40 -15.43
N ALA A 31 9.09 0.77 -15.00
CA ALA A 31 9.98 1.79 -14.42
C ALA A 31 10.60 1.34 -13.10
N GLY A 32 9.98 0.39 -12.41
CA GLY A 32 10.47 -0.16 -11.15
C GLY A 32 11.39 -1.37 -11.29
N LYS A 33 11.78 -1.75 -12.51
CA LYS A 33 12.61 -2.94 -12.72
C LYS A 33 13.91 -2.87 -11.92
N GLY A 34 14.15 -3.91 -11.12
CA GLY A 34 15.34 -3.99 -10.26
C GLY A 34 15.24 -3.21 -8.96
N LEU A 35 14.11 -2.54 -8.71
CA LEU A 35 13.90 -1.74 -7.50
C LEU A 35 13.05 -2.51 -6.49
N PHE A 36 13.39 -2.35 -5.22
CA PHE A 36 12.61 -2.86 -4.10
C PHE A 36 11.52 -1.86 -3.74
N ILE A 37 10.27 -2.24 -3.91
CA ILE A 37 9.10 -1.38 -3.80
C ILE A 37 8.10 -2.00 -2.81
N ALA A 38 7.36 -1.15 -2.09
CA ALA A 38 6.26 -1.62 -1.24
C ALA A 38 5.20 -2.31 -2.11
N PRO A 39 4.73 -3.52 -1.72
CA PRO A 39 3.76 -4.27 -2.54
C PRO A 39 2.46 -3.51 -2.72
N GLY A 40 1.88 -3.61 -3.91
CA GLY A 40 0.61 -2.96 -4.21
C GLY A 40 0.19 -3.14 -5.67
N GLY A 41 -0.88 -2.48 -6.03
CA GLY A 41 -1.42 -2.54 -7.39
C GLY A 41 -2.75 -1.82 -7.50
N TYR A 42 -3.45 -2.08 -8.60
CA TYR A 42 -4.71 -1.39 -8.91
C TYR A 42 -5.91 -2.10 -8.31
N LEU A 43 -6.93 -1.31 -7.93
CA LEU A 43 -8.21 -1.84 -7.50
C LEU A 43 -8.92 -2.52 -8.66
N LYS A 44 -9.57 -3.64 -8.36
CA LYS A 44 -10.54 -4.28 -9.24
C LYS A 44 -11.92 -3.68 -9.01
N ASN A 45 -12.84 -3.90 -9.95
CA ASN A 45 -14.22 -3.45 -9.82
C ASN A 45 -14.83 -4.03 -8.53
N SER A 46 -15.56 -3.18 -7.82
CA SER A 46 -16.25 -3.54 -6.57
C SER A 46 -15.34 -3.90 -5.40
N GLU A 47 -14.06 -3.63 -5.51
CA GLU A 47 -13.07 -3.86 -4.45
C GLU A 47 -12.83 -2.57 -3.68
N SER A 48 -12.84 -2.64 -2.35
CA SER A 48 -12.41 -1.51 -1.52
C SER A 48 -10.90 -1.36 -1.57
N PRO A 49 -10.35 -0.18 -1.24
CA PRO A 49 -8.89 -0.01 -1.15
C PRO A 49 -8.24 -1.01 -0.19
N GLU A 50 -8.86 -1.29 0.96
CA GLU A 50 -8.33 -2.23 1.94
C GLU A 50 -8.31 -3.67 1.39
N GLN A 51 -9.38 -4.07 0.68
CA GLN A 51 -9.43 -5.38 0.03
C GLN A 51 -8.37 -5.51 -1.06
N ALA A 52 -8.18 -4.47 -1.86
CA ALA A 52 -7.13 -4.45 -2.89
C ALA A 52 -5.75 -4.58 -2.27
N MET A 53 -5.48 -3.85 -1.19
CA MET A 53 -4.22 -3.94 -0.48
C MET A 53 -3.95 -5.37 -0.01
N CYS A 54 -4.91 -5.99 0.66
CA CYS A 54 -4.76 -7.36 1.16
C CYS A 54 -4.56 -8.38 0.02
N ARG A 55 -5.30 -8.24 -1.07
CA ARG A 55 -5.19 -9.12 -2.23
C ARG A 55 -3.83 -9.01 -2.91
N GLU A 56 -3.41 -7.78 -3.23
CA GLU A 56 -2.12 -7.54 -3.87
C GLU A 56 -0.96 -8.01 -3.00
N LEU A 57 -1.04 -7.76 -1.70
CA LEU A 57 -0.02 -8.21 -0.75
C LEU A 57 0.14 -9.73 -0.78
N MET A 58 -0.98 -10.47 -0.74
CA MET A 58 -0.95 -11.92 -0.79
C MET A 58 -0.43 -12.42 -2.14
N GLU A 59 -0.92 -11.86 -3.25
CA GLU A 59 -0.52 -12.29 -4.58
C GLU A 59 0.98 -12.08 -4.82
N GLU A 60 1.49 -10.92 -4.43
CA GLU A 60 2.89 -10.57 -4.70
C GLU A 60 3.89 -11.15 -3.71
N THR A 61 3.50 -11.34 -2.46
CA THR A 61 4.46 -11.62 -1.39
C THR A 61 4.17 -12.85 -0.54
N GLY A 62 2.95 -13.39 -0.59
CA GLY A 62 2.55 -14.48 0.29
C GLY A 62 2.28 -14.07 1.73
N ILE A 63 2.25 -12.77 2.01
CA ILE A 63 2.07 -12.22 3.37
C ILE A 63 0.62 -11.78 3.56
N THR A 64 0.11 -12.00 4.76
CA THR A 64 -1.16 -11.43 5.22
C THR A 64 -0.89 -10.31 6.23
N ALA A 65 -1.67 -9.25 6.13
CA ALA A 65 -1.56 -8.12 7.04
C ALA A 65 -2.92 -7.42 7.15
N LYS A 66 -3.10 -6.71 8.25
CA LYS A 66 -4.30 -5.93 8.52
C LYS A 66 -3.99 -4.46 8.33
N PRO A 67 -4.74 -3.71 7.49
CA PRO A 67 -4.54 -2.26 7.39
C PRO A 67 -4.93 -1.60 8.71
N VAL A 68 -4.04 -0.73 9.22
CA VAL A 68 -4.25 -0.07 10.52
C VAL A 68 -4.32 1.45 10.39
N LYS A 69 -3.70 2.02 9.36
CA LYS A 69 -3.74 3.46 9.09
C LYS A 69 -3.70 3.73 7.60
N LEU A 70 -4.35 4.80 7.19
CA LEU A 70 -4.08 5.39 5.87
C LEU A 70 -2.85 6.27 6.03
N LEU A 71 -1.71 5.77 5.56
CA LEU A 71 -0.41 6.38 5.81
C LEU A 71 -0.17 7.61 4.94
N ALA A 72 -0.55 7.53 3.68
CA ALA A 72 -0.33 8.59 2.71
C ALA A 72 -1.27 8.45 1.52
N VAL A 73 -1.54 9.57 0.87
CA VAL A 73 -2.27 9.61 -0.39
C VAL A 73 -1.49 10.46 -1.38
N ARG A 74 -1.38 9.99 -2.61
CA ARG A 74 -0.77 10.74 -3.70
C ARG A 74 -1.78 10.88 -4.83
N PHE A 75 -1.97 12.10 -5.30
CA PHE A 75 -2.77 12.38 -6.48
C PHE A 75 -1.83 12.73 -7.62
N SER A 76 -1.95 12.02 -8.74
CA SER A 76 -1.24 12.34 -9.98
C SER A 76 -2.26 12.55 -11.10
N GLU A 77 -1.81 12.91 -12.29
CA GLU A 77 -2.71 13.05 -13.43
C GLU A 77 -3.35 11.73 -13.85
N GLN A 78 -2.78 10.60 -13.44
CA GLN A 78 -3.20 9.29 -13.90
C GLN A 78 -3.84 8.43 -12.82
N ASP A 79 -3.50 8.66 -11.54
CA ASP A 79 -4.00 7.79 -10.48
C ASP A 79 -4.16 8.50 -9.13
N TRP A 80 -5.04 7.92 -8.35
CA TRP A 80 -5.15 8.13 -6.92
C TRP A 80 -4.46 6.95 -6.24
N TYR A 81 -3.46 7.24 -5.46
CA TYR A 81 -2.63 6.23 -4.81
C TYR A 81 -2.75 6.36 -3.31
N ALA A 82 -3.18 5.28 -2.66
CA ALA A 82 -3.33 5.22 -1.21
C ALA A 82 -2.34 4.20 -0.64
N ALA A 83 -1.53 4.63 0.31
CA ALA A 83 -0.60 3.76 1.02
C ALA A 83 -1.12 3.48 2.42
N PHE A 84 -1.23 2.21 2.78
CA PHE A 84 -1.65 1.78 4.10
C PHE A 84 -0.47 1.31 4.92
N LEU A 85 -0.44 1.72 6.20
CA LEU A 85 0.36 1.02 7.19
C LEU A 85 -0.42 -0.23 7.58
N ALA A 86 0.21 -1.39 7.51
CA ALA A 86 -0.43 -2.66 7.77
C ALA A 86 0.35 -3.45 8.81
N GLU A 87 -0.39 -4.13 9.68
CA GLU A 87 0.17 -4.99 10.71
C GLU A 87 0.27 -6.41 10.20
N TYR A 88 1.44 -7.01 10.28
CA TYR A 88 1.69 -8.40 9.89
C TYR A 88 0.80 -9.35 10.68
N THR A 89 0.12 -10.25 9.99
CA THR A 89 -0.73 -11.27 10.61
C THR A 89 -0.34 -12.70 10.27
N GLY A 90 0.49 -12.92 9.26
CA GLY A 90 0.92 -14.27 8.91
C GLY A 90 1.59 -14.38 7.55
N GLY A 91 1.99 -15.59 7.23
CA GLY A 91 2.63 -15.92 5.97
C GLY A 91 4.15 -15.78 6.00
N MET A 92 4.79 -16.29 4.97
CA MET A 92 6.23 -16.14 4.77
C MET A 92 6.49 -15.49 3.41
N PRO A 93 7.53 -14.64 3.31
CA PRO A 93 7.85 -13.98 2.04
C PRO A 93 8.08 -14.99 0.92
N ARG A 94 7.39 -14.76 -0.17
CA ARG A 94 7.44 -15.62 -1.36
C ARG A 94 7.27 -14.77 -2.60
N SER A 95 8.21 -14.88 -3.54
CA SER A 95 8.07 -14.24 -4.84
C SER A 95 6.93 -14.86 -5.63
N ASP A 96 6.21 -14.06 -6.42
CA ASP A 96 5.21 -14.56 -7.37
C ASP A 96 5.87 -15.17 -8.64
N GLY A 97 7.17 -14.95 -8.82
CA GLY A 97 7.92 -15.48 -9.96
C GLY A 97 7.56 -14.83 -11.30
N ASP A 98 6.83 -13.72 -11.28
CA ASP A 98 6.34 -13.01 -12.46
C ASP A 98 6.62 -11.51 -12.35
N GLU A 99 5.79 -10.79 -11.58
CA GLU A 99 5.94 -9.35 -11.41
C GLU A 99 7.11 -8.97 -10.49
N ASN A 100 7.50 -9.88 -9.61
CA ASN A 100 8.70 -9.73 -8.80
C ASN A 100 9.54 -11.00 -8.83
N ASP A 101 10.81 -10.87 -8.52
CA ASP A 101 11.74 -12.00 -8.43
C ASP A 101 12.32 -12.18 -7.03
N ARG A 102 11.99 -11.31 -6.11
CA ARG A 102 12.48 -11.38 -4.74
C ARG A 102 11.57 -10.61 -3.79
N VAL A 103 11.25 -11.22 -2.65
CA VAL A 103 10.49 -10.60 -1.57
C VAL A 103 11.31 -10.72 -0.30
N VAL A 104 11.53 -9.60 0.39
CA VAL A 104 12.41 -9.55 1.56
C VAL A 104 11.81 -8.72 2.68
N TRP A 105 12.16 -9.09 3.91
CA TRP A 105 12.10 -8.20 5.05
C TRP A 105 13.41 -7.43 5.11
N MET A 106 13.39 -6.18 4.75
CA MET A 106 14.58 -5.34 4.73
C MET A 106 14.62 -4.43 5.95
N ASP A 107 15.78 -4.33 6.61
CA ASP A 107 15.95 -3.38 7.70
C ASP A 107 15.58 -1.98 7.24
N CYS A 108 14.77 -1.25 8.02
CA CYS A 108 14.28 0.06 7.61
C CYS A 108 15.40 1.08 7.38
N LYS A 109 16.42 1.07 8.22
CA LYS A 109 17.57 1.98 8.05
C LYS A 109 18.35 1.64 6.79
N GLU A 110 18.53 0.35 6.53
CA GLU A 110 19.16 -0.11 5.29
C GLU A 110 18.35 0.34 4.07
N ALA A 111 17.03 0.15 4.09
CA ALA A 111 16.17 0.55 2.99
C ALA A 111 16.29 2.03 2.66
N LEU A 112 16.36 2.88 3.69
CA LEU A 112 16.47 4.33 3.52
C LEU A 112 17.80 4.78 2.89
N SER A 113 18.82 3.94 2.90
CA SER A 113 20.14 4.27 2.34
C SER A 113 20.42 3.62 1.00
N ARG A 114 19.57 2.71 0.53
CA ARG A 114 19.83 1.93 -0.68
C ARG A 114 19.43 2.67 -1.94
N PRO A 115 20.29 2.66 -2.98
CA PRO A 115 19.93 3.26 -4.28
C PRO A 115 18.86 2.47 -5.04
N ASP A 116 18.66 1.18 -4.72
CA ASP A 116 17.63 0.34 -5.35
C ASP A 116 16.29 0.34 -4.60
N VAL A 117 16.12 1.25 -3.65
CA VAL A 117 14.83 1.56 -3.03
C VAL A 117 14.42 2.95 -3.51
N PRO A 118 13.30 3.10 -4.24
CA PRO A 118 12.93 4.41 -4.81
C PRO A 118 12.46 5.41 -3.75
N ASP A 119 12.52 6.69 -4.10
CA ASP A 119 12.15 7.79 -3.21
C ASP A 119 10.76 7.66 -2.62
N LEU A 120 9.79 7.22 -3.41
CA LEU A 120 8.43 7.04 -2.91
C LEU A 120 8.41 6.03 -1.75
N SER A 121 9.06 4.89 -1.94
CA SER A 121 9.15 3.88 -0.87
C SER A 121 9.87 4.42 0.35
N LYS A 122 10.94 5.19 0.16
CA LYS A 122 11.66 5.83 1.28
C LYS A 122 10.77 6.82 2.04
N LYS A 123 9.99 7.62 1.33
CA LYS A 123 9.05 8.56 1.96
C LYS A 123 7.97 7.83 2.76
N LEU A 124 7.47 6.72 2.23
CA LEU A 124 6.47 5.91 2.92
C LEU A 124 7.04 5.25 4.18
N ILE A 125 8.25 4.71 4.10
CA ILE A 125 8.93 4.12 5.26
C ILE A 125 9.16 5.19 6.33
N THR A 126 9.63 6.36 5.94
CA THR A 126 9.85 7.48 6.87
C THR A 126 8.56 7.90 7.56
N ALA A 127 7.48 8.02 6.79
CA ALA A 127 6.15 8.36 7.35
C ALA A 127 5.68 7.29 8.35
N ALA A 128 5.87 6.01 8.01
CA ALA A 128 5.50 4.91 8.89
C ALA A 128 6.29 4.93 10.21
N LEU A 129 7.60 5.18 10.12
CA LEU A 129 8.47 5.23 11.30
C LEU A 129 8.19 6.43 12.20
N SER A 130 7.67 7.53 11.63
CA SER A 130 7.35 8.74 12.40
C SER A 130 6.02 8.68 13.14
N GLY A 131 5.26 7.60 12.95
CA GLY A 131 3.93 7.46 13.54
C GLY A 131 2.83 8.28 12.87
N GLY A 132 3.09 8.76 11.64
CA GLY A 132 2.12 9.54 10.89
C GLY A 132 0.93 8.72 10.37
N GLY A 133 0.02 9.42 9.70
CA GLY A 133 -1.14 8.81 9.04
C GLY A 133 -2.47 9.15 9.69
N LEU A 134 -3.53 8.70 9.03
CA LEU A 134 -4.91 8.85 9.47
C LEU A 134 -5.42 7.51 9.99
N THR A 135 -6.13 7.52 11.11
CA THR A 135 -6.70 6.31 11.69
C THR A 135 -8.14 6.11 11.27
N PRO A 136 -8.58 4.84 11.14
CA PRO A 136 -10.00 4.59 10.96
C PRO A 136 -10.74 4.97 12.23
N ILE A 137 -11.83 5.72 12.07
CA ILE A 137 -12.70 6.10 13.18
C ILE A 137 -14.12 5.64 12.90
N ASP A 138 -14.86 5.39 13.97
CA ASP A 138 -16.25 4.98 13.85
C ASP A 138 -17.08 6.10 13.25
N TYR A 139 -17.79 5.74 12.20
CA TYR A 139 -18.65 6.66 11.49
C TYR A 139 -19.93 5.94 11.07
N ALA A 140 -21.06 6.42 11.58
CA ALA A 140 -22.36 5.91 11.22
C ALA A 140 -23.09 6.98 10.39
N PRO A 141 -23.16 6.81 9.06
CA PRO A 141 -23.87 7.77 8.22
C PRO A 141 -25.37 7.76 8.55
N GLN A 142 -25.99 8.95 8.55
CA GLN A 142 -27.42 9.07 8.81
C GLN A 142 -28.29 8.46 7.71
N ARG A 143 -27.70 8.15 6.56
CA ARG A 143 -28.41 7.54 5.43
C ARG A 143 -27.70 6.25 5.02
N GLU A 144 -28.44 5.16 4.98
CA GLU A 144 -27.92 3.82 4.65
C GLU A 144 -27.57 3.62 3.17
N LYS A 145 -27.61 4.68 2.35
CA LYS A 145 -27.44 4.57 0.89
C LYS A 145 -26.03 4.22 0.42
N PHE A 146 -25.04 4.28 1.29
CA PHE A 146 -23.65 4.22 0.85
C PHE A 146 -22.97 2.88 1.05
N GLY A 147 -23.67 1.91 1.65
CA GLY A 147 -23.07 0.60 1.92
C GLY A 147 -21.94 0.66 2.94
N ALA A 148 -21.10 -0.35 2.95
CA ALA A 148 -19.95 -0.41 3.84
C ALA A 148 -18.92 0.65 3.46
N MET A 149 -18.35 1.32 4.47
CA MET A 149 -17.35 2.35 4.27
C MET A 149 -16.36 2.38 5.43
N THR A 150 -15.17 2.93 5.17
CA THR A 150 -14.18 3.22 6.19
C THR A 150 -13.86 4.70 6.16
N PHE A 151 -13.84 5.33 7.33
CA PHE A 151 -13.55 6.75 7.46
C PHE A 151 -12.23 6.92 8.20
N TYR A 152 -11.28 7.60 7.57
CA TYR A 152 -9.96 7.86 8.14
C TYR A 152 -9.83 9.33 8.48
N ALA A 153 -9.40 9.64 9.70
CA ALA A 153 -9.19 11.01 10.12
C ALA A 153 -7.99 11.10 11.06
N ALA A 154 -7.50 12.32 11.25
CA ALA A 154 -6.44 12.57 12.22
C ALA A 154 -6.96 12.33 13.64
N GLU A 155 -6.14 11.73 14.48
CA GLU A 155 -6.42 11.62 15.91
C GLU A 155 -6.37 13.00 16.57
N LYS A 156 -7.26 13.21 17.49
CA LYS A 156 -7.21 14.43 18.32
C LYS A 156 -6.14 14.30 19.40
#